data_c66fe77999c8b99b1fe23f4c061ce451
#
_entry.id   c66fe77999c8b99b1fe23f4c061ce451
#
_cell.length_a   1.000
_cell.length_b   1.000
_cell.length_c   1.000
_cell.angle_alpha   90.00
_cell.angle_beta   90.00
_cell.angle_gamma   90.00
#
_symmetry.space_group_name_H-M   'P 1'
#
loop_
_entity.id
_entity.type
_entity.pdbx_description
1 polymer ?
#
loop_
_entity_poly.entity_id
_entity_poly.type
_entity_poly.pdbx_seq_one_letter_code
_entity_poly.pdbx_strand_id
1 'polypeptide(L)'
;MEEIERDRVFWDEAGGGVTFSGGEPLFQPQFLEALLDACRERNIHTAVETCGFARRQVVLRLAPKVDLFLFDLKLLDSAKHRLNTGRGNELILSNIKALVEARSELIIRYPVIPGINAGQENVRQMLQFLEELELRRVDLLPFNPTGAEKYRRLRLLPHEFDCDGDEPLRVVEQIASRFREHGFDVRVGG
;
A
#
# COMPACT_ATOMS: atom_id res chain seq x y z
N MET A 1 7.02 22.23 3.42
CA MET A 1 8.49 21.95 3.44
C MET A 1 9.10 22.16 4.81
N GLU A 2 8.83 23.25 5.52
CA GLU A 2 9.39 23.49 6.87
C GLU A 2 9.17 22.31 7.84
N GLU A 3 8.00 21.70 7.81
CA GLU A 3 7.68 20.53 8.65
C GLU A 3 8.51 19.30 8.25
N ILE A 4 8.69 19.07 6.97
CA ILE A 4 9.53 17.97 6.44
C ILE A 4 10.99 18.20 6.87
N GLU A 5 11.52 19.40 6.71
CA GLU A 5 12.91 19.74 7.04
C GLU A 5 13.20 19.65 8.54
N ARG A 6 12.20 19.85 9.42
CA ARG A 6 12.36 19.74 10.86
C ARG A 6 12.83 18.36 11.29
N ASP A 7 12.36 17.31 10.59
CA ASP A 7 12.69 15.94 10.91
C ASP A 7 13.95 15.43 10.19
N ARG A 8 14.65 16.30 9.46
CA ARG A 8 15.80 15.96 8.63
C ARG A 8 16.90 15.23 9.41
N VAL A 9 17.16 15.65 10.64
CA VAL A 9 18.18 15.05 11.52
C VAL A 9 17.95 13.54 11.71
N PHE A 10 16.69 13.10 11.75
CA PHE A 10 16.35 11.70 12.00
C PHE A 10 16.54 10.80 10.75
N TRP A 11 16.27 11.31 9.56
CA TRP A 11 16.41 10.47 8.35
C TRP A 11 17.79 10.57 7.70
N ASP A 12 18.52 11.65 7.85
CA ASP A 12 19.88 11.77 7.33
C ASP A 12 20.82 10.72 7.94
N GLU A 13 20.64 10.39 9.22
CA GLU A 13 21.40 9.34 9.89
C GLU A 13 20.90 7.92 9.53
N ALA A 14 19.61 7.75 9.30
CA ALA A 14 18.99 6.45 9.08
C ALA A 14 18.88 6.05 7.59
N GLY A 15 19.24 6.96 6.67
CA GLY A 15 19.00 6.74 5.23
C GLY A 15 17.52 6.73 4.85
N GLY A 16 16.71 7.47 5.60
CA GLY A 16 15.26 7.56 5.40
C GLY A 16 14.83 8.69 4.46
N GLY A 17 13.61 9.14 4.61
CA GLY A 17 13.01 10.20 3.81
C GLY A 17 11.59 10.52 4.26
N VAL A 18 10.77 11.02 3.34
CA VAL A 18 9.37 11.37 3.61
C VAL A 18 8.42 10.43 2.91
N THR A 19 7.39 9.99 3.62
CA THR A 19 6.28 9.22 3.06
C THR A 19 5.05 10.12 2.93
N PHE A 20 4.58 10.30 1.71
CA PHE A 20 3.31 10.95 1.42
C PHE A 20 2.18 9.93 1.51
N SER A 21 1.33 10.10 2.49
CA SER A 21 0.19 9.25 2.83
C SER A 21 -1.04 10.10 3.13
N GLY A 22 -1.98 9.60 3.89
CA GLY A 22 -3.17 10.32 4.34
C GLY A 22 -4.45 9.63 3.90
N GLY A 23 -5.39 10.35 3.24
CA GLY A 23 -6.54 9.72 2.61
C GLY A 23 -6.09 8.92 1.38
N GLU A 24 -5.99 9.60 0.24
CA GLU A 24 -5.37 9.07 -0.99
C GLU A 24 -4.56 10.22 -1.62
N PRO A 25 -3.22 10.15 -1.63
CA PRO A 25 -2.39 11.25 -2.13
C PRO A 25 -2.66 11.59 -3.60
N LEU A 26 -3.03 10.58 -4.40
CA LEU A 26 -3.35 10.74 -5.81
C LEU A 26 -4.65 11.51 -6.08
N PHE A 27 -5.46 11.83 -5.06
CA PHE A 27 -6.62 12.71 -5.21
C PHE A 27 -6.25 14.19 -5.31
N GLN A 28 -5.04 14.55 -4.86
CA GLN A 28 -4.49 15.91 -4.98
C GLN A 28 -3.18 15.90 -5.78
N PRO A 29 -3.20 15.45 -7.05
CA PRO A 29 -1.99 15.14 -7.79
C PRO A 29 -1.08 16.34 -8.05
N GLN A 30 -1.63 17.55 -8.19
CA GLN A 30 -0.84 18.77 -8.38
C GLN A 30 -0.09 19.16 -7.10
N PHE A 31 -0.75 19.01 -5.94
CA PHE A 31 -0.13 19.27 -4.64
C PHE A 31 0.97 18.24 -4.33
N LEU A 32 0.67 16.95 -4.55
CA LEU A 32 1.67 15.90 -4.40
C LEU A 32 2.88 16.14 -5.32
N GLU A 33 2.65 16.49 -6.59
CA GLU A 33 3.70 16.77 -7.55
C GLU A 33 4.61 17.91 -7.09
N ALA A 34 4.04 19.01 -6.60
CA ALA A 34 4.81 20.13 -6.08
C ALA A 34 5.66 19.74 -4.86
N LEU A 35 5.14 18.87 -3.97
CA LEU A 35 5.91 18.35 -2.84
C LEU A 35 7.05 17.43 -3.28
N LEU A 36 6.81 16.54 -4.23
CA LEU A 36 7.83 15.65 -4.79
C LEU A 36 8.96 16.46 -5.46
N ASP A 37 8.62 17.48 -6.26
CA ASP A 37 9.61 18.37 -6.88
C ASP A 37 10.44 19.12 -5.82
N ALA A 38 9.79 19.65 -4.77
CA ALA A 38 10.48 20.33 -3.68
C ALA A 38 11.38 19.40 -2.85
N CYS A 39 11.00 18.14 -2.67
CA CYS A 39 11.83 17.12 -2.02
C CYS A 39 13.04 16.77 -2.88
N ARG A 40 12.84 16.59 -4.18
CA ARG A 40 13.91 16.28 -5.13
C ARG A 40 14.97 17.38 -5.21
N GLU A 41 14.56 18.67 -5.20
CA GLU A 41 15.49 19.81 -5.14
C GLU A 41 16.38 19.80 -3.89
N ARG A 42 15.94 19.13 -2.83
CA ARG A 42 16.64 19.03 -1.53
C ARG A 42 17.29 17.67 -1.30
N ASN A 43 17.29 16.79 -2.30
CA ASN A 43 17.78 15.41 -2.22
C ASN A 43 17.12 14.62 -1.06
N ILE A 44 15.82 14.83 -0.84
CA ILE A 44 15.03 14.08 0.14
C ILE A 44 14.38 12.91 -0.57
N HIS A 45 14.66 11.68 -0.10
CA HIS A 45 14.04 10.46 -0.61
C HIS A 45 12.54 10.46 -0.33
N THR A 46 11.75 10.05 -1.32
CA THR A 46 10.30 10.13 -1.25
C THR A 46 9.64 8.76 -1.41
N ALA A 47 8.70 8.45 -0.52
CA ALA A 47 7.77 7.34 -0.71
C ALA A 47 6.34 7.85 -0.86
N VAL A 48 5.55 7.19 -1.69
CA VAL A 48 4.11 7.47 -1.84
C VAL A 48 3.32 6.22 -1.48
N GLU A 49 2.52 6.35 -0.42
CA GLU A 49 1.59 5.31 0.01
C GLU A 49 0.24 5.52 -0.66
N THR A 50 -0.18 4.58 -1.49
CA THR A 50 -1.39 4.71 -2.30
C THR A 50 -2.10 3.39 -2.56
N CYS A 51 -3.42 3.43 -2.70
CA CYS A 51 -4.17 2.31 -3.28
C CYS A 51 -4.17 2.34 -4.82
N GLY A 52 -3.60 3.34 -5.45
CA GLY A 52 -3.50 3.47 -6.91
C GLY A 52 -4.82 3.71 -7.63
N PHE A 53 -5.89 4.09 -6.94
CA PHE A 53 -7.18 4.38 -7.57
C PHE A 53 -7.19 5.79 -8.17
N ALA A 54 -6.39 5.97 -9.23
CA ALA A 54 -6.25 7.23 -9.96
C ALA A 54 -6.16 6.98 -11.47
N ARG A 55 -6.43 8.01 -12.27
CA ARG A 55 -6.27 7.91 -13.74
C ARG A 55 -4.82 7.53 -14.07
N ARG A 56 -4.62 6.55 -14.98
CA ARG A 56 -3.29 6.09 -15.41
C ARG A 56 -2.33 7.22 -15.75
N GLN A 57 -2.83 8.26 -16.42
CA GLN A 57 -2.02 9.44 -16.79
C GLN A 57 -1.45 10.19 -15.58
N VAL A 58 -2.20 10.24 -14.47
CA VAL A 58 -1.75 10.86 -13.21
C VAL A 58 -0.62 10.03 -12.62
N VAL A 59 -0.81 8.70 -12.53
CA VAL A 59 0.18 7.77 -11.98
C VAL A 59 1.49 7.86 -12.77
N LEU A 60 1.43 7.74 -14.09
CA LEU A 60 2.61 7.78 -14.96
C LEU A 60 3.31 9.14 -14.98
N ARG A 61 2.58 10.25 -14.79
CA ARG A 61 3.20 11.58 -14.65
C ARG A 61 4.02 11.71 -13.37
N LEU A 62 3.53 11.14 -12.27
CA LEU A 62 4.19 11.19 -10.97
C LEU A 62 5.31 10.14 -10.84
N ALA A 63 5.21 9.01 -11.54
CA ALA A 63 6.14 7.89 -11.43
C ALA A 63 7.63 8.29 -11.46
N PRO A 64 8.12 9.15 -12.39
CA PRO A 64 9.54 9.52 -12.44
C PRO A 64 9.99 10.46 -11.31
N LYS A 65 9.07 10.89 -10.44
CA LYS A 65 9.32 11.83 -9.35
C LYS A 65 9.26 11.13 -7.97
N VAL A 66 8.84 9.89 -7.92
CA VAL A 66 8.68 9.08 -6.70
C VAL A 66 9.80 8.06 -6.64
N ASP A 67 10.53 8.02 -5.54
CA ASP A 67 11.61 7.05 -5.36
C ASP A 67 11.06 5.66 -4.98
N LEU A 68 9.96 5.59 -4.24
CA LEU A 68 9.35 4.35 -3.81
C LEU A 68 7.82 4.44 -3.75
N PHE A 69 7.13 3.51 -4.38
CA PHE A 69 5.68 3.31 -4.17
C PHE A 69 5.42 2.23 -3.13
N LEU A 70 4.72 2.59 -2.07
CA LEU A 70 4.11 1.68 -1.12
C LEU A 70 2.66 1.43 -1.57
N PHE A 71 2.44 0.35 -2.30
CA PHE A 71 1.20 0.19 -3.05
C PHE A 71 0.26 -0.81 -2.38
N ASP A 72 -0.87 -0.32 -1.88
CA ASP A 72 -1.88 -1.13 -1.20
C ASP A 72 -2.67 -2.00 -2.17
N LEU A 73 -2.53 -3.32 -2.10
CA LEU A 73 -3.29 -4.30 -2.86
C LEU A 73 -4.07 -5.22 -1.92
N LYS A 74 -5.40 -5.12 -1.94
CA LYS A 74 -6.26 -5.73 -0.92
C LYS A 74 -6.96 -7.00 -1.39
N LEU A 75 -7.50 -6.96 -2.61
CA LEU A 75 -8.30 -8.04 -3.21
C LEU A 75 -8.06 -8.09 -4.72
N LEU A 76 -7.90 -9.30 -5.27
CA LEU A 76 -7.73 -9.51 -6.72
C LEU A 76 -9.08 -9.68 -7.44
N ASP A 77 -10.07 -10.27 -6.77
CA ASP A 77 -11.43 -10.38 -7.28
C ASP A 77 -12.12 -9.02 -7.26
N SER A 78 -12.48 -8.50 -8.44
CA SER A 78 -13.07 -7.16 -8.58
C SER A 78 -14.47 -7.06 -7.97
N ALA A 79 -15.26 -8.14 -7.98
CA ALA A 79 -16.57 -8.13 -7.35
C ALA A 79 -16.46 -8.05 -5.83
N LYS A 80 -15.56 -8.84 -5.24
CA LYS A 80 -15.26 -8.78 -3.80
C LYS A 80 -14.64 -7.44 -3.42
N HIS A 81 -13.75 -6.90 -4.25
CA HIS A 81 -13.16 -5.57 -4.03
C HIS A 81 -14.24 -4.50 -4.00
N ARG A 82 -15.18 -4.54 -4.96
CA ARG A 82 -16.31 -3.60 -5.02
C ARG A 82 -17.23 -3.72 -3.82
N LEU A 83 -17.50 -4.93 -3.36
CA LEU A 83 -18.33 -5.18 -2.18
C LEU A 83 -17.71 -4.53 -0.91
N ASN A 84 -16.39 -4.63 -0.74
CA ASN A 84 -15.71 -4.19 0.47
C ASN A 84 -15.20 -2.73 0.42
N THR A 85 -15.04 -2.15 -0.77
CA THR A 85 -14.46 -0.79 -0.95
C THR A 85 -15.34 0.16 -1.72
N GLY A 86 -16.47 -0.31 -2.26
CA GLY A 86 -17.37 0.45 -3.11
C GLY A 86 -16.92 0.61 -4.56
N ARG A 87 -15.73 0.11 -4.94
CA ARG A 87 -15.15 0.24 -6.30
C ARG A 87 -14.51 -1.06 -6.75
N GLY A 88 -14.48 -1.32 -8.08
CA GLY A 88 -13.67 -2.39 -8.66
C GLY A 88 -12.18 -2.07 -8.60
N ASN A 89 -11.34 -3.08 -8.84
CA ASN A 89 -9.89 -2.96 -8.75
C ASN A 89 -9.19 -2.91 -10.12
N GLU A 90 -9.92 -2.88 -11.22
CA GLU A 90 -9.35 -2.93 -12.57
C GLU A 90 -8.35 -1.80 -12.82
N LEU A 91 -8.69 -0.60 -12.35
CA LEU A 91 -7.82 0.57 -12.46
C LEU A 91 -6.57 0.43 -11.59
N ILE A 92 -6.72 -0.12 -10.40
CA ILE A 92 -5.61 -0.39 -9.46
C ILE A 92 -4.61 -1.36 -10.09
N LEU A 93 -5.09 -2.52 -10.56
CA LEU A 93 -4.24 -3.54 -11.19
C LEU A 93 -3.57 -3.03 -12.47
N SER A 94 -4.30 -2.24 -13.26
CA SER A 94 -3.73 -1.59 -14.46
C SER A 94 -2.62 -0.60 -14.10
N ASN A 95 -2.75 0.13 -13.00
CA ASN A 95 -1.74 1.09 -12.54
C ASN A 95 -0.50 0.40 -11.97
N ILE A 96 -0.63 -0.73 -11.26
CA ILE A 96 0.53 -1.54 -10.86
C ILE A 96 1.32 -1.98 -12.10
N LYS A 97 0.64 -2.56 -13.12
CA LYS A 97 1.30 -2.95 -14.36
C LYS A 97 2.03 -1.79 -15.03
N ALA A 98 1.39 -0.62 -15.07
CA ALA A 98 1.99 0.58 -15.65
C ALA A 98 3.24 1.05 -14.90
N LEU A 99 3.27 0.97 -13.57
CA LEU A 99 4.43 1.31 -12.76
C LEU A 99 5.58 0.32 -12.96
N VAL A 100 5.26 -0.98 -13.08
CA VAL A 100 6.25 -2.02 -13.41
C VAL A 100 6.86 -1.77 -14.80
N GLU A 101 6.03 -1.50 -15.82
CA GLU A 101 6.47 -1.14 -17.16
C GLU A 101 7.36 0.12 -17.16
N ALA A 102 7.06 1.08 -16.30
CA ALA A 102 7.84 2.30 -16.09
C ALA A 102 9.11 2.08 -15.24
N ARG A 103 9.36 0.86 -14.77
CA ARG A 103 10.48 0.48 -13.88
C ARG A 103 10.54 1.27 -12.59
N SER A 104 9.36 1.63 -12.04
CA SER A 104 9.27 2.25 -10.74
C SER A 104 9.58 1.24 -9.62
N GLU A 105 10.22 1.73 -8.54
CA GLU A 105 10.40 0.90 -7.34
C GLU A 105 9.07 0.74 -6.61
N LEU A 106 8.67 -0.50 -6.36
CA LEU A 106 7.42 -0.84 -5.67
C LEU A 106 7.64 -1.83 -4.53
N ILE A 107 6.96 -1.56 -3.42
CA ILE A 107 6.65 -2.55 -2.39
C ILE A 107 5.14 -2.73 -2.38
N ILE A 108 4.68 -3.95 -2.56
CA ILE A 108 3.26 -4.25 -2.43
C ILE A 108 2.93 -4.41 -0.96
N ARG A 109 1.95 -3.64 -0.50
CA ARG A 109 1.42 -3.73 0.86
C ARG A 109 0.09 -4.47 0.81
N TYR A 110 0.04 -5.56 1.55
CA TYR A 110 -1.17 -6.39 1.64
C TYR A 110 -1.75 -6.30 3.06
N PRO A 111 -2.74 -5.40 3.28
CA PRO A 111 -3.48 -5.37 4.53
C PRO A 111 -4.30 -6.66 4.66
N VAL A 112 -3.92 -7.50 5.60
CA VAL A 112 -4.55 -8.82 5.80
C VAL A 112 -5.70 -8.68 6.78
N ILE A 113 -6.92 -8.87 6.29
CA ILE A 113 -8.15 -8.77 7.07
C ILE A 113 -8.81 -10.15 7.10
N PRO A 114 -8.78 -10.86 8.24
CA PRO A 114 -9.47 -12.14 8.39
C PRO A 114 -10.94 -12.04 7.97
N GLY A 115 -11.47 -13.10 7.36
CA GLY A 115 -12.85 -13.12 6.85
C GLY A 115 -13.11 -12.33 5.56
N ILE A 116 -12.21 -11.44 5.14
CA ILE A 116 -12.38 -10.62 3.93
C ILE A 116 -11.43 -11.03 2.83
N ASN A 117 -10.13 -10.88 3.05
CA ASN A 117 -9.12 -11.06 2.02
C ASN A 117 -8.04 -12.11 2.34
N ALA A 118 -8.01 -12.64 3.57
CA ALA A 118 -7.05 -13.65 4.01
C ALA A 118 -7.35 -15.08 3.47
N GLY A 119 -8.43 -15.26 2.71
CA GLY A 119 -8.83 -16.56 2.19
C GLY A 119 -7.82 -17.11 1.15
N GLN A 120 -7.72 -18.45 1.09
CA GLN A 120 -6.74 -19.14 0.24
C GLN A 120 -6.79 -18.73 -1.23
N GLU A 121 -7.98 -18.47 -1.78
CA GLU A 121 -8.14 -18.06 -3.17
C GLU A 121 -7.56 -16.67 -3.44
N ASN A 122 -7.79 -15.68 -2.56
CA ASN A 122 -7.20 -14.36 -2.74
C ASN A 122 -5.66 -14.40 -2.61
N VAL A 123 -5.14 -15.19 -1.66
CA VAL A 123 -3.69 -15.39 -1.49
C VAL A 123 -3.08 -16.04 -2.74
N ARG A 124 -3.73 -17.06 -3.31
CA ARG A 124 -3.28 -17.70 -4.55
C ARG A 124 -3.26 -16.72 -5.73
N GLN A 125 -4.33 -15.95 -5.90
CA GLN A 125 -4.42 -14.94 -6.97
C GLN A 125 -3.38 -13.83 -6.78
N MET A 126 -3.12 -13.42 -5.54
CA MET A 126 -2.10 -12.43 -5.22
C MET A 126 -0.71 -12.93 -5.60
N LEU A 127 -0.34 -14.14 -5.17
CA LEU A 127 0.93 -14.78 -5.55
C LEU A 127 1.10 -14.81 -7.07
N GLN A 128 0.11 -15.36 -7.79
CA GLN A 128 0.14 -15.46 -9.24
C GLN A 128 0.32 -14.08 -9.90
N PHE A 129 -0.46 -13.09 -9.50
CA PHE A 129 -0.40 -11.74 -10.07
C PHE A 129 0.97 -11.08 -9.86
N LEU A 130 1.56 -11.23 -8.67
CA LEU A 130 2.86 -10.65 -8.36
C LEU A 130 4.01 -11.40 -9.04
N GLU A 131 3.92 -12.74 -9.17
CA GLU A 131 4.86 -13.55 -9.95
C GLU A 131 4.88 -13.17 -11.43
N GLU A 132 3.70 -12.98 -12.04
CA GLU A 132 3.55 -12.54 -13.44
C GLU A 132 4.20 -11.17 -13.70
N LEU A 133 4.28 -10.32 -12.66
CA LEU A 133 4.88 -8.99 -12.74
C LEU A 133 6.34 -8.94 -12.24
N GLU A 134 6.89 -10.09 -11.84
CA GLU A 134 8.24 -10.21 -11.25
C GLU A 134 8.45 -9.35 -9.99
N LEU A 135 7.36 -8.95 -9.33
CA LEU A 135 7.39 -8.24 -8.05
C LEU A 135 7.67 -9.22 -6.93
N ARG A 136 8.68 -8.93 -6.08
CA ARG A 136 9.12 -9.86 -5.03
C ARG A 136 9.06 -9.28 -3.62
N ARG A 137 8.87 -7.98 -3.46
CA ARG A 137 8.83 -7.31 -2.15
C ARG A 137 7.40 -7.09 -1.72
N VAL A 138 7.03 -7.67 -0.57
CA VAL A 138 5.66 -7.62 -0.03
C VAL A 138 5.68 -7.35 1.47
N ASP A 139 4.97 -6.32 1.89
CA ASP A 139 4.71 -6.04 3.29
C ASP A 139 3.30 -6.54 3.65
N LEU A 140 3.21 -7.50 4.54
CA LEU A 140 1.93 -8.00 5.07
C LEU A 140 1.58 -7.20 6.32
N LEU A 141 0.47 -6.48 6.25
CA LEU A 141 0.02 -5.63 7.35
C LEU A 141 -1.08 -6.33 8.15
N PRO A 142 -0.82 -6.72 9.39
CA PRO A 142 -1.84 -7.31 10.25
C PRO A 142 -3.01 -6.34 10.43
N PHE A 143 -4.22 -6.87 10.47
CA PHE A 143 -5.39 -6.07 10.81
C PHE A 143 -5.21 -5.45 12.19
N ASN A 144 -5.30 -4.13 12.27
CA ASN A 144 -5.22 -3.38 13.51
C ASN A 144 -6.59 -2.82 13.90
N PRO A 145 -7.20 -3.30 14.99
CA PRO A 145 -8.53 -2.86 15.42
C PRO A 145 -8.58 -1.41 15.90
N THR A 146 -7.43 -0.75 16.13
CA THR A 146 -7.41 0.66 16.57
C THR A 146 -8.02 1.61 15.53
N GLY A 147 -8.13 1.20 14.28
CA GLY A 147 -8.92 1.90 13.25
C GLY A 147 -10.39 2.08 13.65
N ALA A 148 -10.97 1.14 14.40
CA ALA A 148 -12.35 1.23 14.88
C ALA A 148 -12.59 2.47 15.76
N GLU A 149 -11.59 2.89 16.54
CA GLU A 149 -11.67 4.11 17.36
C GLU A 149 -11.79 5.38 16.49
N LYS A 150 -11.10 5.44 15.36
CA LYS A 150 -11.21 6.52 14.38
C LYS A 150 -12.63 6.60 13.80
N TYR A 151 -13.22 5.46 13.45
CA TYR A 151 -14.61 5.40 12.95
C TYR A 151 -15.60 5.84 14.02
N ARG A 152 -15.39 5.43 15.29
CA ARG A 152 -16.22 5.85 16.41
C ARG A 152 -16.16 7.36 16.65
N ARG A 153 -14.97 7.98 16.61
CA ARG A 153 -14.78 9.43 16.71
C ARG A 153 -15.42 10.19 15.56
N LEU A 154 -15.40 9.64 14.37
CA LEU A 154 -16.05 10.23 13.18
C LEU A 154 -17.55 9.95 13.11
N ARG A 155 -18.14 9.24 14.10
CA ARG A 155 -19.55 8.78 14.13
C ARG A 155 -19.92 7.97 12.88
N LEU A 156 -18.97 7.30 12.27
CA LEU A 156 -19.20 6.34 11.22
C LEU A 156 -19.42 4.98 11.89
N LEU A 157 -20.39 4.21 11.42
CA LEU A 157 -20.62 2.87 11.96
C LEU A 157 -19.38 2.01 11.68
N PRO A 158 -18.72 1.45 12.70
CA PRO A 158 -17.64 0.52 12.47
C PRO A 158 -18.21 -0.71 11.76
N HIS A 159 -17.50 -1.22 10.73
CA HIS A 159 -17.67 -2.63 10.41
C HIS A 159 -17.26 -3.42 11.65
N GLU A 160 -18.20 -4.18 12.20
CA GLU A 160 -17.89 -5.14 13.27
C GLU A 160 -17.04 -6.23 12.65
N PHE A 161 -15.71 -6.07 12.74
CA PHE A 161 -14.78 -7.15 12.47
C PHE A 161 -14.64 -7.91 13.80
N ASP A 162 -15.29 -9.03 13.88
CA ASP A 162 -15.15 -9.96 14.99
C ASP A 162 -13.85 -10.75 14.79
N CYS A 163 -12.76 -10.21 15.30
CA CYS A 163 -11.44 -10.85 15.28
C CYS A 163 -10.96 -10.99 16.72
N ASP A 164 -10.90 -12.22 17.20
CA ASP A 164 -10.39 -12.54 18.54
C ASP A 164 -8.86 -12.36 18.62
N GLY A 165 -8.41 -11.50 19.52
CA GLY A 165 -7.04 -11.42 20.05
C GLY A 165 -5.89 -11.60 19.04
N ASP A 166 -5.17 -12.72 19.13
CA ASP A 166 -3.97 -13.03 18.33
C ASP A 166 -4.28 -13.65 16.95
N GLU A 167 -5.55 -13.84 16.58
CA GLU A 167 -5.94 -14.44 15.31
C GLU A 167 -5.38 -13.69 14.09
N PRO A 168 -5.42 -12.35 14.02
CA PRO A 168 -4.85 -11.61 12.90
C PRO A 168 -3.36 -11.89 12.67
N LEU A 169 -2.57 -11.98 13.73
CA LEU A 169 -1.14 -12.27 13.64
C LEU A 169 -0.85 -13.68 13.14
N ARG A 170 -1.60 -14.68 13.62
CA ARG A 170 -1.46 -16.08 13.16
C ARG A 170 -1.79 -16.21 11.68
N VAL A 171 -2.86 -15.57 11.24
CA VAL A 171 -3.26 -15.58 9.82
C VAL A 171 -2.20 -14.93 8.94
N VAL A 172 -1.66 -13.78 9.37
CA VAL A 172 -0.59 -13.09 8.66
C VAL A 172 0.66 -13.95 8.53
N GLU A 173 1.10 -14.62 9.61
CA GLU A 173 2.30 -15.47 9.58
C GLU A 173 2.11 -16.70 8.67
N GLN A 174 0.91 -17.28 8.62
CA GLN A 174 0.61 -18.37 7.67
C GLN A 174 0.70 -17.88 6.22
N ILE A 175 0.20 -16.68 5.93
CA ILE A 175 0.30 -16.07 4.60
C ILE A 175 1.77 -15.75 4.30
N ALA A 176 2.51 -15.18 5.26
CA ALA A 176 3.92 -14.86 5.11
C ALA A 176 4.75 -16.11 4.75
N SER A 177 4.49 -17.24 5.42
CA SER A 177 5.14 -18.51 5.10
C SER A 177 4.93 -18.90 3.65
N ARG A 178 3.68 -18.84 3.17
CA ARG A 178 3.36 -19.17 1.77
C ARG A 178 4.06 -18.24 0.78
N PHE A 179 4.09 -16.93 1.04
CA PHE A 179 4.80 -15.99 0.16
C PHE A 179 6.30 -16.28 0.13
N ARG A 180 6.93 -16.57 1.29
CA ARG A 180 8.35 -16.94 1.37
C ARG A 180 8.66 -18.24 0.62
N GLU A 181 7.79 -19.26 0.71
CA GLU A 181 7.90 -20.52 -0.05
C GLU A 181 7.89 -20.29 -1.57
N HIS A 182 7.22 -19.24 -2.04
CA HIS A 182 7.21 -18.79 -3.42
C HIS A 182 8.34 -17.81 -3.79
N GLY A 183 9.32 -17.61 -2.88
CA GLY A 183 10.51 -16.79 -3.14
C GLY A 183 10.30 -15.28 -3.02
N PHE A 184 9.27 -14.86 -2.27
CA PHE A 184 9.06 -13.43 -1.98
C PHE A 184 9.91 -12.98 -0.77
N ASP A 185 10.38 -11.74 -0.83
CA ASP A 185 10.91 -11.00 0.33
C ASP A 185 9.72 -10.41 1.10
N VAL A 186 9.45 -10.97 2.29
CA VAL A 186 8.23 -10.66 3.06
C VAL A 186 8.58 -10.04 4.39
N ARG A 187 8.04 -8.85 4.63
CA ARG A 187 8.00 -8.23 5.95
C ARG A 187 6.59 -8.35 6.54
N VAL A 188 6.51 -8.52 7.86
CA VAL A 188 5.27 -8.48 8.63
C VAL A 188 5.27 -7.21 9.47
N GLY A 189 4.26 -6.40 9.29
CA GLY A 189 4.22 -5.03 9.79
C GLY A 189 4.79 -4.03 8.77
N GLY A 190 4.66 -2.73 9.02
CA GLY A 190 5.13 -1.65 8.16
C GLY A 190 5.72 -0.52 8.95
#